data_1bf7a9ca289ad78c29fd909235e7e3b3
#
_entry.id   1bf7a9ca289ad78c29fd909235e7e3b3
#
_cell.length_a   1.000
_cell.length_b   1.000
_cell.length_c   1.000
_cell.angle_alpha   90.00
_cell.angle_beta   90.00
_cell.angle_gamma   90.00
#
_symmetry.space_group_name_H-M   'P 1'
#
loop_
_entity.id
_entity.type
_entity.pdbx_description
1 polymer ?
#
loop_
_entity_poly.entity_id
_entity_poly.type
_entity_poly.pdbx_seq_one_letter_code
_entity_poly.pdbx_strand_id
1 'polypeptide(L)'
;MFLSRKCKREFAAGKLRPELAARWGMTEQPVLAGGGGDNAASAAGVGAVRPGTGFASLGTSGVLFVSTDGFAPNTKDAIHAFCHAVPDVWHQM
;
A
#
# COMPACT_ATOMS: atom_id res chain seq x y z
N MET A 1 19.47 3.43 6.14
CA MET A 1 18.63 2.86 5.10
C MET A 1 17.71 1.79 5.71
N PHE A 2 16.46 2.13 5.86
CA PHE A 2 15.46 1.23 6.46
C PHE A 2 14.44 0.78 5.44
N LEU A 3 14.87 0.02 4.46
CA LEU A 3 13.95 -0.86 3.76
C LEU A 3 13.90 -2.15 4.57
N SER A 4 13.18 -2.08 5.67
CA SER A 4 13.04 -3.19 6.55
C SER A 4 12.28 -4.32 5.87
N ARG A 5 12.75 -5.45 6.19
CA ARG A 5 12.46 -6.82 5.84
C ARG A 5 11.00 -7.25 5.76
N LYS A 6 10.03 -6.39 5.94
CA LYS A 6 8.58 -6.67 5.76
C LYS A 6 7.83 -5.36 5.63
N CYS A 7 7.29 -5.10 4.48
CA CYS A 7 6.35 -4.02 4.28
C CYS A 7 5.04 -4.34 5.00
N LYS A 8 5.01 -4.01 6.27
CA LYS A 8 3.84 -4.24 7.11
C LYS A 8 3.03 -2.95 7.18
N ARG A 9 2.29 -2.67 6.14
CA ARG A 9 1.42 -1.48 6.08
C ARG A 9 0.07 -1.68 6.77
N GLU A 10 -0.32 -2.92 7.03
CA GLU A 10 -1.52 -3.28 7.78
C GLU A 10 -1.37 -3.18 9.30
N PHE A 11 -0.19 -2.77 9.79
CA PHE A 11 0.01 -2.63 11.23
C PHE A 11 -0.89 -1.55 11.81
N ALA A 12 -1.57 -1.94 12.89
CA ALA A 12 -2.16 -0.98 13.80
C ALA A 12 -1.06 -0.05 14.32
N ALA A 13 -1.07 1.19 13.88
CA ALA A 13 -0.17 2.23 14.37
C ALA A 13 -0.57 2.70 15.77
N GLY A 14 -1.83 2.46 16.14
CA GLY A 14 -2.39 2.83 17.42
C GLY A 14 -3.91 2.86 17.39
N LYS A 15 -4.49 3.52 18.37
CA LYS A 15 -5.92 3.82 18.44
C LYS A 15 -6.15 5.30 18.50
N LEU A 16 -7.30 5.75 18.03
CA LEU A 16 -7.71 7.14 18.18
C LEU A 16 -7.77 7.48 19.67
N ARG A 17 -7.35 8.68 20.04
CA ARG A 17 -7.43 9.14 21.44
C ARG A 17 -8.88 9.15 21.92
N PRO A 18 -9.15 8.68 23.17
CA PRO A 18 -10.50 8.58 23.70
C PRO A 18 -11.30 9.88 23.61
N GLU A 19 -10.63 11.01 23.88
CA GLU A 19 -11.26 12.33 23.88
C GLU A 19 -11.75 12.73 22.49
N LEU A 20 -11.00 12.35 21.45
CA LEU A 20 -11.40 12.61 20.05
C LEU A 20 -12.52 11.68 19.60
N ALA A 21 -12.46 10.40 20.00
CA ALA A 21 -13.52 9.46 19.72
C ALA A 21 -14.84 9.92 20.33
N ALA A 22 -14.83 10.32 21.61
CA ALA A 22 -15.99 10.85 22.28
C ALA A 22 -16.52 12.14 21.62
N ARG A 23 -15.62 13.08 21.28
CA ARG A 23 -16.00 14.33 20.60
C ARG A 23 -16.69 14.10 19.26
N TRP A 24 -16.33 13.03 18.55
CA TRP A 24 -16.90 12.67 17.25
C TRP A 24 -18.06 11.66 17.35
N GLY A 25 -18.54 11.39 18.58
CA GLY A 25 -19.68 10.50 18.83
C GLY A 25 -19.40 9.02 18.52
N MET A 26 -18.14 8.63 18.54
CA MET A 26 -17.77 7.22 18.34
C MET A 26 -17.92 6.45 19.65
N THR A 27 -18.58 5.27 19.57
CA THR A 27 -18.77 4.39 20.73
C THR A 27 -17.51 3.57 21.05
N GLU A 28 -16.62 3.40 20.06
CA GLU A 28 -15.37 2.68 20.20
C GLU A 28 -14.21 3.49 19.66
N GLN A 29 -13.00 3.18 20.11
CA GLN A 29 -11.79 3.77 19.57
C GLN A 29 -11.40 3.06 18.27
N PRO A 30 -11.50 3.71 17.10
CA PRO A 30 -11.05 3.10 15.86
C PRO A 30 -9.54 2.86 15.86
N VAL A 31 -9.14 1.78 15.22
CA VAL A 31 -7.74 1.46 14.99
C VAL A 31 -7.20 2.40 13.91
N LEU A 32 -6.04 2.98 14.17
CA LEU A 32 -5.27 3.73 13.19
C LEU A 32 -4.32 2.77 12.48
N ALA A 33 -4.53 2.55 11.22
CA ALA A 33 -3.66 1.73 10.39
C ALA A 33 -2.58 2.57 9.70
N GLY A 34 -1.45 1.98 9.41
CA GLY A 34 -0.44 2.57 8.53
C GLY A 34 -1.03 2.78 7.13
N GLY A 35 -0.69 3.90 6.50
CA GLY A 35 -1.15 4.20 5.14
C GLY A 35 -0.44 3.37 4.06
N GLY A 36 -1.06 3.22 2.92
CA GLY A 36 -0.46 2.71 1.68
C GLY A 36 -0.14 3.83 0.70
N GLY A 37 0.78 3.60 -0.24
CA GLY A 37 0.93 4.47 -1.41
C GLY A 37 -0.36 4.44 -2.24
N ASP A 38 -0.68 5.52 -2.94
CA ASP A 38 -1.91 5.69 -3.72
C ASP A 38 -2.13 4.58 -4.76
N ASN A 39 -1.08 4.23 -5.52
CA ASN A 39 -1.15 3.15 -6.49
C ASN A 39 -1.33 1.78 -5.82
N ALA A 40 -0.70 1.54 -4.68
CA ALA A 40 -0.88 0.30 -3.92
C ALA A 40 -2.28 0.20 -3.31
N ALA A 41 -2.85 1.32 -2.87
CA ALA A 41 -4.24 1.38 -2.40
C ALA A 41 -5.23 1.16 -3.56
N SER A 42 -4.97 1.77 -4.72
CA SER A 42 -5.75 1.54 -5.95
C SER A 42 -5.71 0.09 -6.39
N ALA A 43 -4.52 -0.55 -6.32
CA ALA A 43 -4.35 -1.97 -6.61
C ALA A 43 -5.23 -2.85 -5.71
N ALA A 44 -5.30 -2.54 -4.42
CA ALA A 44 -6.19 -3.24 -3.50
C ALA A 44 -7.66 -3.06 -3.90
N GLY A 45 -8.06 -1.85 -4.31
CA GLY A 45 -9.42 -1.53 -4.74
C GLY A 45 -9.86 -2.28 -6.00
N VAL A 46 -8.94 -2.50 -6.95
CA VAL A 46 -9.25 -3.22 -8.21
C VAL A 46 -8.89 -4.70 -8.16
N GLY A 47 -8.46 -5.21 -7.04
CA GLY A 47 -8.13 -6.61 -6.86
C GLY A 47 -6.77 -7.05 -7.42
N ALA A 48 -5.89 -6.13 -7.77
CA ALA A 48 -4.53 -6.43 -8.22
C ALA A 48 -3.60 -6.72 -7.02
N VAL A 49 -3.93 -7.75 -6.24
CA VAL A 49 -3.32 -8.06 -4.94
C VAL A 49 -2.48 -9.34 -4.93
N ARG A 50 -2.35 -9.99 -6.07
CA ARG A 50 -1.54 -11.21 -6.21
C ARG A 50 -0.43 -11.01 -7.23
N PRO A 51 0.75 -11.64 -7.02
CA PRO A 51 1.81 -11.62 -8.03
C PRO A 51 1.29 -11.96 -9.43
N GLY A 52 1.73 -11.21 -10.43
CA GLY A 52 1.29 -11.34 -11.81
C GLY A 52 -0.04 -10.64 -12.15
N THR A 53 -0.72 -10.03 -11.18
CA THR A 53 -1.88 -9.17 -11.45
C THR A 53 -1.47 -7.71 -11.51
N GLY A 54 -2.19 -6.89 -12.26
CA GLY A 54 -1.84 -5.49 -12.42
C GLY A 54 -2.98 -4.68 -13.01
N PHE A 55 -2.72 -3.40 -13.24
CA PHE A 55 -3.63 -2.49 -13.90
C PHE A 55 -2.85 -1.38 -14.64
N ALA A 56 -3.50 -0.77 -15.60
CA ALA A 56 -3.04 0.47 -16.21
C ALA A 56 -3.95 1.62 -15.75
N SER A 57 -3.34 2.67 -15.21
CA SER A 57 -4.04 3.92 -14.90
C SER A 57 -3.70 4.95 -15.97
N LEU A 58 -4.71 5.47 -16.62
CA LEU A 58 -4.58 6.47 -17.69
C LEU A 58 -5.29 7.75 -17.28
N GLY A 59 -4.53 8.80 -17.11
CA GLY A 59 -4.98 10.14 -16.77
C GLY A 59 -4.11 11.16 -17.49
N THR A 60 -3.80 12.27 -16.85
CA THR A 60 -2.81 13.24 -17.35
C THR A 60 -1.44 12.59 -17.52
N SER A 61 -1.12 11.64 -16.66
CA SER A 61 0.02 10.71 -16.79
C SER A 61 -0.48 9.27 -16.81
N GLY A 62 0.37 8.34 -17.28
CA GLY A 62 0.08 6.91 -17.29
C GLY A 62 0.93 6.15 -16.29
N VAL A 63 0.34 5.16 -15.63
CA VAL A 63 1.05 4.23 -14.76
C VAL A 63 0.68 2.80 -15.16
N LEU A 64 1.68 1.97 -15.37
CA LEU A 64 1.51 0.52 -15.45
C LEU A 64 1.98 -0.09 -14.13
N PHE A 65 1.07 -0.71 -13.43
CA PHE A 65 1.30 -1.33 -12.12
C PHE A 65 1.22 -2.85 -12.23
N VAL A 66 2.20 -3.54 -11.69
CA VAL A 66 2.22 -5.01 -11.66
C VAL A 66 2.64 -5.48 -10.28
N SER A 67 1.81 -6.32 -9.65
CA SER A 67 2.13 -6.96 -8.37
C SER A 67 3.15 -8.08 -8.56
N THR A 68 4.12 -8.15 -7.65
CA THR A 68 5.21 -9.13 -7.67
C THR A 68 5.36 -9.80 -6.31
N ASP A 69 5.99 -10.96 -6.28
CA ASP A 69 6.25 -11.74 -5.06
C ASP A 69 7.51 -11.32 -4.31
N GLY A 70 8.29 -10.39 -4.87
CA GLY A 70 9.54 -9.95 -4.27
C GLY A 70 9.98 -8.56 -4.70
N PHE A 71 10.94 -8.01 -3.98
CA PHE A 71 11.60 -6.76 -4.33
C PHE A 71 12.54 -6.97 -5.53
N ALA A 72 12.10 -6.56 -6.69
CA ALA A 72 12.82 -6.75 -7.95
C ALA A 72 12.85 -5.44 -8.78
N PRO A 73 13.60 -4.41 -8.37
CA PRO A 73 13.74 -3.19 -9.16
C PRO A 73 14.53 -3.49 -10.44
N ASN A 74 14.09 -2.93 -11.54
CA ASN A 74 14.87 -2.96 -12.79
C ASN A 74 15.43 -1.56 -13.07
N THR A 75 16.62 -1.33 -12.57
CA THR A 75 17.29 -0.03 -12.71
C THR A 75 17.74 0.27 -14.14
N LYS A 76 17.94 -0.77 -14.96
CA LYS A 76 18.33 -0.62 -16.36
C LYS A 76 17.24 0.06 -17.20
N ASP A 77 15.99 -0.32 -16.94
CA ASP A 77 14.82 0.21 -17.65
C ASP A 77 14.04 1.22 -16.79
N ALA A 78 14.64 1.71 -15.71
CA ALA A 78 14.06 2.68 -14.78
C ALA A 78 12.72 2.23 -14.15
N ILE A 79 12.52 0.93 -13.98
CA ILE A 79 11.33 0.39 -13.32
C ILE A 79 11.58 0.35 -11.81
N HIS A 80 10.73 1.07 -11.09
CA HIS A 80 10.78 1.10 -9.63
C HIS A 80 10.09 -0.13 -9.02
N ALA A 81 10.56 -0.55 -7.85
CA ALA A 81 9.90 -1.56 -7.03
C ALA A 81 9.55 -0.97 -5.67
N PHE A 82 8.33 -1.16 -5.25
CA PHE A 82 7.78 -0.66 -4.00
C PHE A 82 7.03 -1.76 -3.25
N CYS A 83 6.80 -1.51 -1.99
CA CYS A 83 5.93 -2.36 -1.20
C CYS A 83 4.47 -2.18 -1.61
N HIS A 84 3.77 -3.28 -1.77
CA HIS A 84 2.32 -3.27 -1.92
C HIS A 84 1.60 -2.89 -0.61
N ALA A 85 0.32 -2.53 -0.68
CA ALA A 85 -0.53 -2.37 0.51
C ALA A 85 -0.87 -3.72 1.18
N VAL A 86 -0.79 -4.81 0.41
CA VAL A 86 -0.98 -6.18 0.90
C VAL A 86 0.34 -6.72 1.46
N PRO A 87 0.31 -7.45 2.59
CA PRO A 87 1.50 -8.06 3.19
C PRO A 87 2.26 -8.96 2.23
N ASP A 88 3.58 -8.94 2.36
CA ASP A 88 4.51 -9.80 1.63
C ASP A 88 4.39 -9.74 0.08
N VAL A 89 3.64 -8.76 -0.44
CA VAL A 89 3.52 -8.46 -1.87
C VAL A 89 4.28 -7.17 -2.18
N TRP A 90 4.90 -7.12 -3.33
CA TRP A 90 5.58 -5.97 -3.89
C TRP A 90 4.89 -5.53 -5.18
N HIS A 91 5.30 -4.42 -5.75
CA HIS A 91 4.86 -4.02 -7.07
C HIS A 91 5.94 -3.27 -7.82
N GLN A 92 5.88 -3.35 -9.12
CA GLN A 92 6.66 -2.56 -10.06
C GLN A 92 5.75 -1.54 -10.77
N MET A 93 6.33 -0.38 -11.05
CA MET A 93 5.70 0.66 -11.87
C MET A 93 6.75 1.64 -12.42
#